data_e2c7a8992a513df3f70824ca91ddcd0e
#
_entry.id   e2c7a8992a513df3f70824ca91ddcd0e
#
_cell.length_a   1.000
_cell.length_b   1.000
_cell.length_c   1.000
_cell.angle_alpha   90.00
_cell.angle_beta   90.00
_cell.angle_gamma   90.00
#
_symmetry.space_group_name_H-M   'P 1'
#
loop_
_entity.id
_entity.type
_entity.pdbx_description
1 polymer ?
#
loop_
_entity_poly.entity_id
_entity_poly.type
_entity_poly.pdbx_seq_one_letter_code
_entity_poly.pdbx_strand_id
1 'polypeptide(L)'
;MNETIFHALNSLAGQNWLFDKWVNFFANQFPYLLIGGLGVFLVTHKDKKKGARDLAVVVTAAFAAWLVARGIKYFFPHERPSVLHTTKVLFVPDDMQSFPSGHATFFAALPAALYFYHKRIAFWYAAGALLIGLARIIGGIHWPFDILAGYVIGGIIGGGVYYVYQMYFGLRTHKIFK
;
A
#
# COMPACT_ATOMS: atom_id res chain seq x y z
N MET A 1 0.99 0.88 -23.99
CA MET A 1 0.11 0.15 -23.03
C MET A 1 0.00 0.88 -21.68
N ASN A 2 1.10 1.28 -21.02
CA ASN A 2 1.05 2.03 -19.77
C ASN A 2 0.30 3.37 -19.91
N GLU A 3 0.67 4.19 -20.89
CA GLU A 3 0.03 5.47 -21.19
C GLU A 3 -1.44 5.32 -21.62
N THR A 4 -1.75 4.32 -22.44
CA THR A 4 -3.12 4.06 -22.90
C THR A 4 -4.06 3.78 -21.72
N ILE A 5 -3.64 2.91 -20.78
CA ILE A 5 -4.40 2.60 -19.56
C ILE A 5 -4.50 3.85 -18.68
N PHE A 6 -3.39 4.60 -18.56
CA PHE A 6 -3.38 5.84 -17.79
C PHE A 6 -4.41 6.84 -18.32
N HIS A 7 -4.35 7.17 -19.61
CA HIS A 7 -5.27 8.14 -20.21
C HIS A 7 -6.73 7.69 -20.13
N ALA A 8 -7.01 6.40 -20.31
CA ALA A 8 -8.36 5.86 -20.15
C ALA A 8 -8.90 6.09 -18.73
N LEU A 9 -8.09 5.85 -17.69
CA LEU A 9 -8.50 6.04 -16.30
C LEU A 9 -8.52 7.53 -15.90
N ASN A 10 -7.50 8.29 -16.28
CA ASN A 10 -7.41 9.72 -15.95
C ASN A 10 -8.48 10.54 -16.69
N SER A 11 -9.01 10.05 -17.83
CA SER A 11 -10.12 10.73 -18.53
C SER A 11 -11.38 10.87 -17.67
N LEU A 12 -11.56 9.99 -16.67
CA LEU A 12 -12.67 10.03 -15.70
C LEU A 12 -12.57 11.20 -14.73
N ALA A 13 -11.37 11.73 -14.48
CA ALA A 13 -11.14 12.87 -13.62
C ALA A 13 -11.71 14.16 -14.24
N GLY A 14 -12.24 15.04 -13.40
CA GLY A 14 -12.77 16.33 -13.81
C GLY A 14 -14.09 16.26 -14.59
N GLN A 15 -14.78 15.11 -14.60
CA GLN A 15 -16.09 14.97 -15.23
C GLN A 15 -17.24 15.14 -14.25
N ASN A 16 -17.05 14.75 -13.01
CA ASN A 16 -18.06 14.81 -11.97
C ASN A 16 -17.43 15.16 -10.63
N TRP A 17 -17.85 16.30 -10.05
CA TRP A 17 -17.33 16.79 -8.77
C TRP A 17 -17.43 15.78 -7.61
N LEU A 18 -18.53 15.02 -7.52
CA LEU A 18 -18.71 14.02 -6.46
C LEU A 18 -17.75 12.84 -6.66
N PHE A 19 -17.55 12.39 -7.89
CA PHE A 19 -16.59 11.35 -8.23
C PHE A 19 -15.16 11.80 -7.89
N ASP A 20 -14.77 13.02 -8.25
CA ASP A 20 -13.45 13.57 -7.95
C ASP A 20 -13.20 13.65 -6.42
N LYS A 21 -14.22 13.98 -5.64
CA LYS A 21 -14.15 13.93 -4.18
C LYS A 21 -13.90 12.52 -3.64
N TRP A 22 -14.56 11.50 -4.20
CA TRP A 22 -14.30 10.12 -3.81
C TRP A 22 -12.91 9.65 -4.21
N VAL A 23 -12.44 10.02 -5.42
CA VAL A 23 -11.06 9.73 -5.84
C VAL A 23 -10.06 10.37 -4.87
N ASN A 24 -10.24 11.64 -4.54
CA ASN A 24 -9.39 12.33 -3.57
C ASN A 24 -9.44 11.69 -2.17
N PHE A 25 -10.63 11.30 -1.71
CA PHE A 25 -10.81 10.60 -0.45
C PHE A 25 -10.02 9.29 -0.42
N PHE A 26 -10.17 8.43 -1.42
CA PHE A 26 -9.46 7.15 -1.48
C PHE A 26 -7.95 7.31 -1.66
N ALA A 27 -7.48 8.36 -2.34
CA ALA A 27 -6.07 8.63 -2.50
C ALA A 27 -5.38 9.17 -1.24
N ASN A 28 -6.07 10.02 -0.46
CA ASN A 28 -5.42 10.84 0.57
C ASN A 28 -5.95 10.60 2.00
N GLN A 29 -7.25 10.41 2.22
CA GLN A 29 -7.83 10.25 3.56
C GLN A 29 -7.99 8.76 3.95
N PHE A 30 -8.44 7.92 3.03
CA PHE A 30 -8.67 6.51 3.26
C PHE A 30 -7.44 5.73 3.73
N PRO A 31 -6.20 6.02 3.26
CA PRO A 31 -4.96 5.49 3.83
C PRO A 31 -4.87 5.61 5.36
N TYR A 32 -5.23 6.77 5.91
CA TYR A 32 -5.22 6.99 7.37
C TYR A 32 -6.29 6.16 8.10
N LEU A 33 -7.45 5.94 7.47
CA LEU A 33 -8.48 5.07 8.03
C LEU A 33 -8.02 3.61 8.09
N LEU A 34 -7.30 3.13 7.08
CA LEU A 34 -6.71 1.79 7.12
C LEU A 34 -5.66 1.67 8.23
N ILE A 35 -4.81 2.68 8.40
CA ILE A 35 -3.84 2.69 9.52
C ILE A 35 -4.57 2.70 10.86
N GLY A 36 -5.59 3.54 11.03
CA GLY A 36 -6.45 3.56 12.23
C GLY A 36 -7.12 2.22 12.51
N GLY A 37 -7.54 1.51 11.45
CA GLY A 37 -8.12 0.16 11.55
C GLY A 37 -7.17 -0.87 12.18
N LEU A 38 -5.85 -0.74 12.00
CA LEU A 38 -4.86 -1.57 12.72
C LEU A 38 -4.89 -1.31 14.22
N GLY A 39 -5.10 -0.06 14.64
CA GLY A 39 -5.29 0.28 16.05
C GLY A 39 -6.56 -0.33 16.64
N VAL A 40 -7.67 -0.26 15.91
CA VAL A 40 -8.94 -0.91 16.30
C VAL A 40 -8.76 -2.42 16.39
N PHE A 41 -8.06 -3.03 15.44
CA PHE A 41 -7.72 -4.46 15.50
C PHE A 41 -7.00 -4.81 16.79
N LEU A 42 -5.98 -4.04 17.18
CA LEU A 42 -5.23 -4.28 18.41
C LEU A 42 -6.12 -4.18 19.66
N VAL A 43 -6.99 -3.15 19.73
CA VAL A 43 -7.89 -2.94 20.86
C VAL A 43 -8.95 -4.06 20.97
N THR A 44 -9.42 -4.59 19.85
CA THR A 44 -10.45 -5.63 19.81
C THR A 44 -9.90 -7.07 19.87
N HIS A 45 -8.58 -7.26 19.68
CA HIS A 45 -7.98 -8.59 19.69
C HIS A 45 -8.08 -9.23 21.08
N LYS A 46 -8.54 -10.50 21.17
CA LYS A 46 -8.76 -11.22 22.45
C LYS A 46 -7.47 -11.36 23.26
N ASP A 47 -6.39 -11.80 22.61
CA ASP A 47 -5.05 -11.86 23.20
C ASP A 47 -4.24 -10.63 22.79
N LYS A 48 -4.12 -9.65 23.69
CA LYS A 48 -3.42 -8.39 23.44
C LYS A 48 -1.95 -8.57 23.10
N LYS A 49 -1.26 -9.52 23.75
CA LYS A 49 0.17 -9.77 23.50
C LYS A 49 0.38 -10.36 22.10
N LYS A 50 -0.46 -11.32 21.72
CA LYS A 50 -0.45 -11.88 20.37
C LYS A 50 -0.80 -10.82 19.32
N GLY A 51 -1.88 -10.06 19.53
CA GLY A 51 -2.29 -8.99 18.62
C GLY A 51 -1.21 -7.92 18.43
N ALA A 52 -0.55 -7.49 19.53
CA ALA A 52 0.54 -6.52 19.45
C ALA A 52 1.75 -7.06 18.68
N ARG A 53 2.11 -8.33 18.87
CA ARG A 53 3.18 -8.98 18.13
C ARG A 53 2.86 -9.09 16.63
N ASP A 54 1.67 -9.58 16.29
CA ASP A 54 1.23 -9.73 14.91
C ASP A 54 1.19 -8.36 14.20
N LEU A 55 0.69 -7.33 14.89
CA LEU A 55 0.68 -5.96 14.40
C LEU A 55 2.11 -5.40 14.21
N ALA A 56 3.03 -5.66 15.14
CA ALA A 56 4.41 -5.21 15.01
C ALA A 56 5.07 -5.78 13.75
N VAL A 57 4.86 -7.07 13.44
CA VAL A 57 5.38 -7.69 12.20
C VAL A 57 4.77 -7.03 10.96
N VAL A 58 3.46 -6.80 10.96
CA VAL A 58 2.75 -6.18 9.84
C VAL A 58 3.22 -4.74 9.59
N VAL A 59 3.37 -3.95 10.65
CA VAL A 59 3.85 -2.56 10.54
C VAL A 59 5.31 -2.51 10.09
N THR A 60 6.15 -3.40 10.64
CA THR A 60 7.56 -3.53 10.21
C THR A 60 7.66 -3.88 8.73
N ALA A 61 6.82 -4.81 8.25
CA ALA A 61 6.78 -5.19 6.84
C ALA A 61 6.39 -4.01 5.94
N ALA A 62 5.35 -3.26 6.31
CA ALA A 62 4.91 -2.11 5.53
C ALA A 62 5.96 -0.98 5.52
N PHE A 63 6.60 -0.72 6.66
CA PHE A 63 7.65 0.29 6.75
C PHE A 63 8.90 -0.12 5.96
N ALA A 64 9.32 -1.39 6.04
CA ALA A 64 10.43 -1.92 5.24
C ALA A 64 10.14 -1.80 3.73
N ALA A 65 8.92 -2.14 3.31
CA ALA A 65 8.49 -2.01 1.93
C ALA A 65 8.53 -0.54 1.46
N TRP A 66 8.07 0.37 2.28
CA TRP A 66 8.13 1.81 2.00
C TRP A 66 9.59 2.32 1.89
N LEU A 67 10.49 1.88 2.78
CA LEU A 67 11.91 2.23 2.70
C LEU A 67 12.55 1.74 1.40
N VAL A 68 12.23 0.50 0.98
CA VAL A 68 12.70 -0.04 -0.31
C VAL A 68 12.17 0.79 -1.47
N ALA A 69 10.87 1.15 -1.46
CA ALA A 69 10.31 2.03 -2.49
C ALA A 69 11.02 3.39 -2.54
N ARG A 70 11.35 3.98 -1.38
CA ARG A 70 12.13 5.23 -1.28
C ARG A 70 13.54 5.08 -1.86
N GLY A 71 14.20 3.97 -1.55
CA GLY A 71 15.52 3.65 -2.12
C GLY A 71 15.48 3.52 -3.64
N ILE A 72 14.50 2.78 -4.17
CA ILE A 72 14.32 2.63 -5.63
C ILE A 72 14.09 4.00 -6.30
N LYS A 73 13.24 4.85 -5.73
CA LYS A 73 13.00 6.22 -6.23
C LYS A 73 14.29 7.05 -6.30
N TYR A 74 15.15 6.90 -5.33
CA TYR A 74 16.42 7.64 -5.28
C TYR A 74 17.38 7.21 -6.40
N PHE A 75 17.49 5.89 -6.68
CA PHE A 75 18.40 5.37 -7.69
C PHE A 75 17.82 5.35 -9.11
N PHE A 76 16.49 5.30 -9.24
CA PHE A 76 15.79 5.22 -10.52
C PHE A 76 14.70 6.31 -10.60
N PRO A 77 15.11 7.59 -10.74
CA PRO A 77 14.16 8.68 -10.85
C PRO A 77 13.29 8.53 -12.10
N HIS A 78 11.97 8.64 -11.93
CA HIS A 78 11.00 8.53 -13.00
C HIS A 78 9.94 9.63 -12.86
N GLU A 79 9.67 10.36 -13.93
CA GLU A 79 8.72 11.48 -13.93
C GLU A 79 7.27 11.01 -13.75
N ARG A 80 6.49 11.83 -13.07
CA ARG A 80 5.06 11.61 -12.88
C ARG A 80 4.25 12.00 -14.09
N PRO A 81 3.08 11.35 -14.34
CA PRO A 81 2.16 11.81 -15.38
C PRO A 81 1.67 13.25 -15.15
N SER A 82 1.67 13.74 -13.92
CA SER A 82 1.24 15.10 -13.56
C SER A 82 2.09 16.22 -14.17
N VAL A 83 3.29 15.92 -14.68
CA VAL A 83 4.11 16.91 -15.42
C VAL A 83 3.67 17.09 -16.87
N LEU A 84 2.83 16.20 -17.41
CA LEU A 84 2.30 16.30 -18.75
C LEU A 84 1.12 17.27 -18.81
N HIS A 85 1.12 18.19 -19.76
CA HIS A 85 0.05 19.18 -19.94
C HIS A 85 -1.33 18.57 -20.23
N THR A 86 -1.38 17.32 -20.70
CA THR A 86 -2.62 16.58 -21.00
C THR A 86 -3.22 15.86 -19.81
N THR A 87 -2.54 15.85 -18.66
CA THR A 87 -2.98 15.13 -17.45
C THR A 87 -3.91 15.99 -16.62
N LYS A 88 -5.05 15.42 -16.24
CA LYS A 88 -5.94 16.01 -15.23
C LYS A 88 -5.43 15.63 -13.84
N VAL A 89 -5.00 16.61 -13.07
CA VAL A 89 -4.43 16.42 -11.73
C VAL A 89 -5.45 16.83 -10.69
N LEU A 90 -5.93 15.90 -9.86
CA LEU A 90 -6.92 16.18 -8.82
C LEU A 90 -6.29 16.60 -7.48
N PHE A 91 -5.03 16.26 -7.25
CA PHE A 91 -4.30 16.60 -6.02
C PHE A 91 -2.79 16.58 -6.26
N VAL A 92 -2.07 17.36 -5.45
CA VAL A 92 -0.62 17.52 -5.58
C VAL A 92 0.10 16.26 -5.06
N PRO A 93 1.10 15.73 -5.78
CA PRO A 93 1.90 14.60 -5.29
C PRO A 93 2.84 14.99 -4.15
N ASP A 94 3.12 14.05 -3.24
CA ASP A 94 3.98 14.25 -2.08
C ASP A 94 5.48 14.43 -2.42
N ASP A 95 5.90 13.88 -3.57
CA ASP A 95 7.28 13.95 -4.07
C ASP A 95 7.30 14.01 -5.61
N MET A 96 8.47 14.33 -6.20
CA MET A 96 8.62 14.48 -7.65
C MET A 96 8.78 13.14 -8.38
N GLN A 97 9.14 12.07 -7.70
CA GLN A 97 9.43 10.78 -8.31
C GLN A 97 8.20 9.86 -8.34
N SER A 98 7.96 9.23 -9.50
CA SER A 98 6.78 8.39 -9.70
C SER A 98 6.99 6.94 -9.28
N PHE A 99 8.10 6.32 -9.72
CA PHE A 99 8.30 4.87 -9.63
C PHE A 99 9.18 4.44 -8.45
N PRO A 100 8.79 3.37 -7.73
CA PRO A 100 7.44 2.82 -7.63
C PRO A 100 6.55 3.68 -6.73
N SER A 101 5.23 3.47 -6.75
CA SER A 101 4.32 4.17 -5.84
C SER A 101 4.54 3.74 -4.39
N GLY A 102 4.95 4.69 -3.54
CA GLY A 102 5.18 4.43 -2.12
C GLY A 102 3.90 3.99 -1.38
N HIS A 103 2.75 4.59 -1.70
CA HIS A 103 1.45 4.17 -1.17
C HIS A 103 1.09 2.74 -1.59
N ALA A 104 1.23 2.41 -2.89
CA ALA A 104 0.95 1.07 -3.37
C ALA A 104 1.84 0.03 -2.67
N THR A 105 3.14 0.33 -2.54
CA THR A 105 4.12 -0.56 -1.89
C THR A 105 3.80 -0.76 -0.40
N PHE A 106 3.54 0.31 0.34
CA PHE A 106 3.21 0.26 1.76
C PHE A 106 1.91 -0.52 2.00
N PHE A 107 0.82 -0.13 1.29
CA PHE A 107 -0.49 -0.73 1.51
C PHE A 107 -0.63 -2.14 0.95
N ALA A 108 0.23 -2.60 0.03
CA ALA A 108 0.29 -4.00 -0.38
C ALA A 108 1.05 -4.89 0.61
N ALA A 109 2.05 -4.37 1.30
CA ALA A 109 2.77 -5.12 2.31
C ALA A 109 1.91 -5.47 3.54
N LEU A 110 0.96 -4.59 3.90
CA LEU A 110 0.02 -4.83 5.01
C LEU A 110 -0.79 -6.14 4.82
N PRO A 111 -1.58 -6.28 3.74
CA PRO A 111 -2.35 -7.51 3.53
C PRO A 111 -1.47 -8.73 3.29
N ALA A 112 -0.30 -8.59 2.67
CA ALA A 112 0.62 -9.70 2.47
C ALA A 112 1.11 -10.28 3.80
N ALA A 113 1.48 -9.45 4.76
CA ALA A 113 1.86 -9.90 6.11
C ALA A 113 0.65 -10.36 6.95
N LEU A 114 -0.49 -9.62 6.87
CA LEU A 114 -1.74 -9.96 7.58
C LEU A 114 -2.32 -11.31 7.15
N TYR A 115 -2.14 -11.71 5.91
CA TYR A 115 -2.71 -12.94 5.36
C TYR A 115 -2.38 -14.17 6.18
N PHE A 116 -1.18 -14.25 6.71
CA PHE A 116 -0.72 -15.39 7.50
C PHE A 116 -1.29 -15.43 8.91
N TYR A 117 -1.78 -14.31 9.42
CA TYR A 117 -2.40 -14.20 10.75
C TYR A 117 -3.93 -14.16 10.68
N HIS A 118 -4.46 -13.33 9.75
CA HIS A 118 -5.87 -12.94 9.72
C HIS A 118 -6.37 -12.77 8.27
N LYS A 119 -6.61 -13.88 7.56
CA LYS A 119 -6.99 -13.89 6.12
C LYS A 119 -8.16 -12.96 5.77
N ARG A 120 -9.21 -12.92 6.63
CA ARG A 120 -10.38 -12.06 6.38
C ARG A 120 -10.02 -10.58 6.42
N ILE A 121 -9.18 -10.18 7.38
CA ILE A 121 -8.72 -8.79 7.50
C ILE A 121 -7.79 -8.45 6.33
N ALA A 122 -6.87 -9.35 6.00
CA ALA A 122 -5.97 -9.20 4.85
C ALA A 122 -6.75 -8.95 3.55
N PHE A 123 -7.86 -9.65 3.32
CA PHE A 123 -8.71 -9.43 2.15
C PHE A 123 -9.21 -7.97 2.06
N TRP A 124 -9.73 -7.42 3.17
CA TRP A 124 -10.21 -6.03 3.19
C TRP A 124 -9.08 -5.01 3.02
N TYR A 125 -7.92 -5.27 3.58
CA TYR A 125 -6.74 -4.42 3.36
C TYR A 125 -6.22 -4.50 1.93
N ALA A 126 -6.28 -5.68 1.29
CA ALA A 126 -5.95 -5.82 -0.13
C ALA A 126 -6.92 -5.03 -1.02
N ALA A 127 -8.22 -5.14 -0.77
CA ALA A 127 -9.24 -4.35 -1.46
C ALA A 127 -8.99 -2.84 -1.27
N GLY A 128 -8.67 -2.41 -0.04
CA GLY A 128 -8.31 -1.02 0.25
C GLY A 128 -7.06 -0.55 -0.50
N ALA A 129 -6.01 -1.38 -0.55
CA ALA A 129 -4.80 -1.09 -1.31
C ALA A 129 -5.09 -0.88 -2.81
N LEU A 130 -5.94 -1.74 -3.39
CA LEU A 130 -6.38 -1.61 -4.79
C LEU A 130 -7.11 -0.29 -5.04
N LEU A 131 -8.04 0.09 -4.15
CA LEU A 131 -8.76 1.37 -4.26
C LEU A 131 -7.81 2.57 -4.17
N ILE A 132 -6.84 2.54 -3.25
CA ILE A 132 -5.82 3.58 -3.13
C ILE A 132 -5.03 3.70 -4.44
N GLY A 133 -4.51 2.59 -4.97
CA GLY A 133 -3.72 2.61 -6.20
C GLY A 133 -4.51 3.10 -7.41
N LEU A 134 -5.76 2.65 -7.56
CA LEU A 134 -6.65 3.10 -8.63
C LEU A 134 -6.92 4.61 -8.53
N ALA A 135 -7.21 5.11 -7.33
CA ALA A 135 -7.43 6.52 -7.09
C ALA A 135 -6.19 7.39 -7.43
N ARG A 136 -4.98 6.89 -7.21
CA ARG A 136 -3.74 7.60 -7.57
C ARG A 136 -3.50 7.64 -9.08
N ILE A 137 -3.94 6.64 -9.84
CA ILE A 137 -3.89 6.66 -11.31
C ILE A 137 -4.93 7.66 -11.85
N ILE A 138 -6.18 7.55 -11.41
CA ILE A 138 -7.27 8.44 -11.83
C ILE A 138 -6.93 9.89 -11.48
N GLY A 139 -6.39 10.13 -10.29
CA GLY A 139 -5.96 11.45 -9.81
C GLY A 139 -4.75 12.04 -10.52
N GLY A 140 -4.13 11.33 -11.48
CA GLY A 140 -3.11 11.86 -12.36
C GLY A 140 -1.69 11.90 -11.80
N ILE A 141 -1.39 11.21 -10.70
CA ILE A 141 -0.10 11.32 -10.03
C ILE A 141 0.80 10.09 -10.13
N HIS A 142 0.28 8.97 -10.63
CA HIS A 142 1.06 7.74 -10.85
C HIS A 142 0.66 7.04 -12.14
N TRP A 143 1.65 6.43 -12.79
CA TRP A 143 1.43 5.51 -13.89
C TRP A 143 0.88 4.17 -13.38
N PRO A 144 0.09 3.41 -14.19
CA PRO A 144 -0.35 2.07 -13.85
C PRO A 144 0.80 1.13 -13.43
N PHE A 145 1.94 1.19 -14.11
CA PHE A 145 3.12 0.39 -13.76
C PHE A 145 3.74 0.76 -12.42
N ASP A 146 3.66 2.03 -11.98
CA ASP A 146 4.17 2.43 -10.65
C ASP A 146 3.37 1.72 -9.55
N ILE A 147 2.06 1.61 -9.76
CA ILE A 147 1.14 0.97 -8.83
C ILE A 147 1.35 -0.55 -8.83
N LEU A 148 1.42 -1.16 -10.02
CA LEU A 148 1.63 -2.60 -10.16
C LEU A 148 2.97 -3.04 -9.54
N ALA A 149 4.06 -2.33 -9.86
CA ALA A 149 5.37 -2.58 -9.27
C ALA A 149 5.33 -2.41 -7.75
N GLY A 150 4.66 -1.37 -7.25
CA GLY A 150 4.45 -1.16 -5.83
C GLY A 150 3.75 -2.35 -5.16
N TYR A 151 2.71 -2.90 -5.77
CA TYR A 151 2.00 -4.07 -5.24
C TYR A 151 2.88 -5.32 -5.21
N VAL A 152 3.65 -5.57 -6.26
CA VAL A 152 4.57 -6.71 -6.32
C VAL A 152 5.66 -6.59 -5.25
N ILE A 153 6.33 -5.43 -5.17
CA ILE A 153 7.38 -5.17 -4.18
C ILE A 153 6.81 -5.28 -2.76
N GLY A 154 5.68 -4.63 -2.49
CA GLY A 154 5.02 -4.68 -1.18
C GLY A 154 4.61 -6.09 -0.78
N GLY A 155 4.04 -6.85 -1.73
CA GLY A 155 3.66 -8.25 -1.51
C GLY A 155 4.85 -9.15 -1.16
N ILE A 156 5.94 -9.03 -1.91
CA ILE A 156 7.18 -9.80 -1.66
C ILE A 156 7.77 -9.46 -0.30
N ILE A 157 7.90 -8.16 0.02
CA ILE A 157 8.48 -7.74 1.31
C ILE A 157 7.56 -8.12 2.46
N GLY A 158 6.24 -7.92 2.32
CA GLY A 158 5.27 -8.30 3.34
C GLY A 158 5.31 -9.78 3.70
N GLY A 159 5.32 -10.65 2.70
CA GLY A 159 5.51 -12.09 2.87
C GLY A 159 6.88 -12.45 3.43
N GLY A 160 7.94 -11.83 2.90
CA GLY A 160 9.33 -12.07 3.32
C GLY A 160 9.57 -11.74 4.79
N VAL A 161 9.10 -10.59 5.28
CA VAL A 161 9.21 -10.19 6.70
C VAL A 161 8.48 -11.20 7.60
N TYR A 162 7.30 -11.66 7.20
CA TYR A 162 6.60 -12.71 7.94
C TYR A 162 7.43 -13.99 8.03
N TYR A 163 7.99 -14.49 6.91
CA TYR A 163 8.79 -15.71 6.90
C TYR A 163 10.06 -15.58 7.74
N VAL A 164 10.77 -14.46 7.62
CA VAL A 164 11.96 -14.17 8.46
C VAL A 164 11.58 -14.17 9.93
N TYR A 165 10.48 -13.52 10.31
CA TYR A 165 10.00 -13.51 11.68
C TYR A 165 9.70 -14.93 12.18
N GLN A 166 9.01 -15.76 11.40
CA GLN A 166 8.71 -17.14 11.78
C GLN A 166 9.98 -18.00 11.94
N MET A 167 10.96 -17.83 11.06
CA MET A 167 12.22 -18.57 11.12
C MET A 167 13.01 -18.28 12.41
N TYR A 168 13.08 -17.02 12.82
CA TYR A 168 13.86 -16.64 14.01
C TYR A 168 13.11 -16.76 15.33
N PHE A 169 11.81 -16.52 15.34
CA PHE A 169 11.02 -16.43 16.57
C PHE A 169 9.93 -17.52 16.68
N GLY A 170 9.39 -18.02 15.56
CA GLY A 170 8.35 -19.06 15.54
C GLY A 170 8.86 -20.42 16.02
N LEU A 171 10.09 -20.79 15.65
CA LEU A 171 10.70 -22.06 16.06
C LEU A 171 11.11 -22.12 17.54
N ARG A 172 11.28 -20.98 18.20
CA ARG A 172 11.61 -20.93 19.65
C ARG A 172 10.41 -21.28 20.53
N THR A 173 9.20 -20.98 20.08
CA THR A 173 7.98 -21.28 20.86
C THR A 173 7.63 -22.78 20.86
N HIS A 174 8.00 -23.54 19.82
CA HIS A 174 7.80 -24.99 19.77
C HIS A 174 8.77 -25.81 20.62
N LYS A 175 9.93 -25.25 21.01
CA LYS A 175 10.93 -25.95 21.85
C LYS A 175 10.75 -25.76 23.36
N ILE A 176 9.88 -24.83 23.77
CA ILE A 176 9.68 -24.53 25.22
C ILE A 176 8.50 -25.33 25.80
N PHE A 177 7.70 -25.98 24.96
CA PHE A 177 6.52 -26.77 25.36
C PHE A 177 6.62 -28.27 24.98
N LYS A 178 7.84 -28.83 24.93
CA LYS A 178 8.06 -30.29 24.92
C LYS A 178 8.79 -30.67 26.22
#